data_e84b68678c6b93fd4ae1f783276d0bcc
#
_entry.id   e84b68678c6b93fd4ae1f783276d0bcc
#
_cell.length_a   1.000
_cell.length_b   1.000
_cell.length_c   1.000
_cell.angle_alpha   90.00
_cell.angle_beta   90.00
_cell.angle_gamma   90.00
#
_symmetry.space_group_name_H-M   'P 1'
#
loop_
_entity.id
_entity.type
_entity.pdbx_description
1 polymer ?
#
loop_
_entity_poly.entity_id
_entity_poly.type
_entity_poly.pdbx_seq_one_letter_code
_entity_poly.pdbx_strand_id
1 'polypeptide(L)'
;MALNRCLRVVRQPSERSREQKRNYMELKELTNKICDLFGCANVSTLPDKIMSSLFSQNAPLIFEKYKELCPDLKIDWLQKVYQFYHADRKEKKQDYTPVSLAKLVAYLSCTSSEKIVYDCCSGSGALTIQKWSINPNLKFVCEELDEKVIPILLFNLCIRNIEATVINKDILTRKVICSYRTIKGSTYSSVQRLMFSEMELLKADVAISNPPFNLKVPVSENIIKALPQKYTCNFAFVAHCLQRSERCALILPRGVLTSKEEKECRRYFIEKGWLQAAISLPEKMFESTSVATCILLFDKKKTSKDVMLINAEQMKTVEVREQRGEGEASHYNRIYKKEFNTFSDEQLVAICELLHKEQEGYSKKVSIEELLNHNYNLDIGPYLPIYMEGTLHRDFNAIIADINRVIRERNVIKVTVNKVWAEKLGLTEIIRACEASNEVVKAMNESFASFKNYEVKEKIIENKYIQSSASKIFCIENTDKKILSSIMPFFMNMYKQHIYYLNNEENRLLAELRDSMLPFLMNGKIEFNDKETACKGG
;
A
#
# COMPACT_ATOMS: atom_id res chain seq x y z
N MET A 1 13.83 -27.48 9.97
CA MET A 1 15.01 -27.01 10.75
C MET A 1 15.31 -25.52 10.54
N ALA A 2 15.32 -24.99 9.32
CA ALA A 2 15.59 -23.56 9.09
C ALA A 2 14.54 -22.65 9.72
N LEU A 3 13.25 -22.94 9.52
CA LEU A 3 12.14 -22.21 10.12
C LEU A 3 12.24 -22.22 11.66
N ASN A 4 12.59 -23.35 12.27
CA ASN A 4 12.80 -23.45 13.72
C ASN A 4 13.99 -22.61 14.22
N ARG A 5 15.00 -22.36 13.38
CA ARG A 5 16.11 -21.45 13.69
C ARG A 5 15.66 -19.98 13.62
N CYS A 6 14.89 -19.62 12.60
CA CYS A 6 14.26 -18.30 12.47
C CYS A 6 13.26 -18.05 13.61
N LEU A 7 12.40 -19.03 13.93
CA LEU A 7 11.42 -18.94 15.00
C LEU A 7 12.06 -18.91 16.41
N ARG A 8 13.25 -19.50 16.60
CA ARG A 8 14.01 -19.33 17.87
C ARG A 8 14.50 -17.91 18.08
N VAL A 9 14.87 -17.22 17.01
CA VAL A 9 15.25 -15.79 17.08
C VAL A 9 14.06 -14.92 17.48
N VAL A 10 12.86 -15.28 17.02
CA VAL A 10 11.60 -14.54 17.33
C VAL A 10 11.08 -14.88 18.74
N ARG A 11 11.23 -16.13 19.20
CA ARG A 11 10.73 -16.59 20.51
C ARG A 11 11.56 -16.14 21.72
N GLN A 12 12.68 -15.44 21.52
CA GLN A 12 13.35 -14.77 22.63
C GLN A 12 12.61 -13.45 22.91
N PRO A 13 11.82 -13.34 23.99
CA PRO A 13 11.17 -12.08 24.33
C PRO A 13 12.28 -11.06 24.60
N SER A 14 12.37 -10.04 23.76
CA SER A 14 13.22 -8.91 24.07
C SER A 14 12.60 -8.17 25.24
N GLU A 15 13.21 -8.19 26.39
CA GLU A 15 12.92 -7.32 27.55
C GLU A 15 12.96 -5.83 27.18
N ARG A 16 13.39 -5.53 25.95
CA ARG A 16 13.51 -4.20 25.34
C ARG A 16 12.21 -3.51 24.95
N SER A 17 11.06 -4.20 24.90
CA SER A 17 9.82 -3.59 24.40
C SER A 17 9.23 -2.48 25.29
N ARG A 18 9.62 -2.41 26.55
CA ARG A 18 9.18 -1.35 27.50
C ARG A 18 10.15 -0.17 27.61
N GLU A 19 11.44 -0.38 27.41
CA GLU A 19 12.46 0.68 27.42
C GLU A 19 12.56 1.44 26.09
N GLN A 20 12.24 0.80 24.97
CA GLN A 20 12.27 1.43 23.64
C GLN A 20 11.22 2.55 23.45
N LYS A 21 10.19 2.64 24.27
CA LYS A 21 9.23 3.76 24.20
C LYS A 21 9.75 5.08 24.76
N ARG A 22 10.90 5.11 25.41
CA ARG A 22 11.37 6.30 26.17
C ARG A 22 12.37 7.20 25.45
N ASN A 23 12.98 6.79 24.32
CA ASN A 23 14.05 7.58 23.67
C ASN A 23 13.94 7.62 22.14
N TYR A 24 12.74 7.69 21.56
CA TYR A 24 12.63 8.03 20.15
C TYR A 24 12.81 9.54 19.99
N MET A 25 13.98 9.92 19.49
CA MET A 25 14.22 11.24 18.92
C MET A 25 13.20 11.51 17.83
N GLU A 26 12.54 12.67 17.82
CA GLU A 26 11.63 13.02 16.74
C GLU A 26 12.35 12.89 15.40
N LEU A 27 11.67 12.36 14.37
CA LEU A 27 12.27 12.11 13.05
C LEU A 27 12.95 13.38 12.48
N LYS A 28 12.40 14.55 12.77
CA LYS A 28 12.97 15.85 12.37
C LYS A 28 14.33 16.10 13.03
N GLU A 29 14.44 15.84 14.32
CA GLU A 29 15.70 16.01 15.05
C GLU A 29 16.75 15.01 14.57
N LEU A 30 16.36 13.75 14.36
CA LEU A 30 17.23 12.72 13.80
C LEU A 30 17.72 13.12 12.40
N THR A 31 16.83 13.66 11.56
CA THR A 31 17.19 14.13 10.23
C THR A 31 18.25 15.22 10.27
N ASN A 32 18.07 16.22 11.15
CA ASN A 32 19.06 17.29 11.30
C ASN A 32 20.42 16.72 11.72
N LYS A 33 20.45 15.85 12.73
CA LYS A 33 21.71 15.22 13.19
C LYS A 33 22.38 14.36 12.11
N ILE A 34 21.59 13.66 11.29
CA ILE A 34 22.13 12.91 10.14
C ILE A 34 22.69 13.90 9.09
N CYS A 35 21.97 14.96 8.75
CA CYS A 35 22.47 15.97 7.83
C CYS A 35 23.77 16.63 8.35
N ASP A 36 23.85 16.96 9.63
CA ASP A 36 25.06 17.50 10.24
C ASP A 36 26.23 16.50 10.18
N LEU A 37 25.98 15.22 10.45
CA LEU A 37 26.99 14.15 10.37
C LEU A 37 27.62 14.06 8.97
N PHE A 38 26.82 14.20 7.92
CA PHE A 38 27.29 14.14 6.53
C PHE A 38 27.68 15.51 5.96
N GLY A 39 27.52 16.60 6.71
CA GLY A 39 27.79 17.95 6.25
C GLY A 39 26.91 18.39 5.10
N CYS A 40 25.61 18.03 5.14
CA CYS A 40 24.64 18.42 4.13
C CYS A 40 23.64 19.46 4.67
N ALA A 41 23.33 20.48 3.84
CA ALA A 41 22.38 21.52 4.20
C ALA A 41 20.92 21.05 4.18
N ASN A 42 20.63 20.01 3.42
CA ASN A 42 19.29 19.44 3.27
C ASN A 42 19.36 17.97 2.84
N VAL A 43 18.24 17.26 2.96
CA VAL A 43 18.15 15.83 2.63
C VAL A 43 18.33 15.55 1.13
N SER A 44 18.09 16.52 0.24
CA SER A 44 18.26 16.31 -1.22
C SER A 44 19.71 16.06 -1.61
N THR A 45 20.67 16.62 -0.88
CA THR A 45 22.12 16.45 -1.12
C THR A 45 22.71 15.28 -0.31
N LEU A 46 21.92 14.67 0.57
CA LEU A 46 22.38 13.58 1.44
C LEU A 46 22.95 12.38 0.66
N PRO A 47 22.34 11.87 -0.43
CA PRO A 47 22.93 10.77 -1.20
C PRO A 47 24.33 11.05 -1.71
N ASP A 48 24.58 12.24 -2.26
CA ASP A 48 25.90 12.62 -2.79
C ASP A 48 26.96 12.71 -1.68
N LYS A 49 26.58 13.24 -0.52
CA LYS A 49 27.45 13.32 0.66
C LYS A 49 27.76 11.94 1.24
N ILE A 50 26.75 11.05 1.29
CA ILE A 50 26.94 9.65 1.67
C ILE A 50 27.94 8.99 0.71
N MET A 51 27.74 9.13 -0.62
CA MET A 51 28.63 8.52 -1.61
C MET A 51 30.07 9.00 -1.44
N SER A 52 30.27 10.31 -1.28
CA SER A 52 31.60 10.89 -1.05
C SER A 52 32.24 10.36 0.23
N SER A 53 31.47 10.20 1.31
CA SER A 53 31.95 9.71 2.60
C SER A 53 32.39 8.24 2.54
N LEU A 54 31.70 7.40 1.76
CA LEU A 54 31.99 5.97 1.60
C LEU A 54 33.38 5.70 0.99
N PHE A 55 33.86 6.61 0.14
CA PHE A 55 35.20 6.52 -0.48
C PHE A 55 36.26 7.32 0.29
N SER A 56 35.92 7.93 1.42
CA SER A 56 36.86 8.68 2.23
C SER A 56 37.57 7.78 3.26
N GLN A 57 38.77 8.18 3.67
CA GLN A 57 39.47 7.52 4.78
C GLN A 57 38.74 7.62 6.13
N ASN A 58 37.81 8.58 6.24
CA ASN A 58 37.02 8.83 7.45
C ASN A 58 35.73 7.99 7.52
N ALA A 59 35.46 7.11 6.54
CA ALA A 59 34.24 6.30 6.51
C ALA A 59 33.99 5.53 7.83
N PRO A 60 34.98 4.86 8.46
CA PRO A 60 34.77 4.16 9.73
C PRO A 60 34.30 5.09 10.86
N LEU A 61 34.86 6.30 10.95
CA LEU A 61 34.47 7.27 11.96
C LEU A 61 33.01 7.75 11.77
N ILE A 62 32.59 7.89 10.50
CA ILE A 62 31.21 8.25 10.18
C ILE A 62 30.26 7.10 10.57
N PHE A 63 30.63 5.85 10.35
CA PHE A 63 29.84 4.69 10.76
C PHE A 63 29.68 4.62 12.29
N GLU A 64 30.75 4.88 13.08
CA GLU A 64 30.65 4.93 14.54
C GLU A 64 29.69 6.02 15.00
N LYS A 65 29.86 7.24 14.53
CA LYS A 65 28.96 8.36 14.86
C LYS A 65 27.52 8.09 14.43
N TYR A 66 27.30 7.44 13.28
CA TYR A 66 25.95 7.07 12.85
C TYR A 66 25.34 6.02 13.78
N LYS A 67 26.11 5.04 14.26
CA LYS A 67 25.64 4.04 15.23
C LYS A 67 25.26 4.65 16.58
N GLU A 68 25.93 5.72 17.00
CA GLU A 68 25.53 6.46 18.20
C GLU A 68 24.14 7.11 18.04
N LEU A 69 23.84 7.63 16.83
CA LEU A 69 22.52 8.20 16.50
C LEU A 69 21.46 7.11 16.25
N CYS A 70 21.84 6.02 15.62
CA CYS A 70 20.98 4.96 15.14
C CYS A 70 21.50 3.58 15.58
N PRO A 71 21.39 3.22 16.87
CA PRO A 71 22.02 2.02 17.42
C PRO A 71 21.38 0.71 16.93
N ASP A 72 20.08 0.72 16.61
CA ASP A 72 19.41 -0.45 16.05
C ASP A 72 19.62 -0.53 14.53
N LEU A 73 20.62 -1.30 14.12
CA LEU A 73 20.94 -1.52 12.73
C LEU A 73 19.95 -2.45 11.98
N LYS A 74 18.97 -3.05 12.67
CA LYS A 74 17.87 -3.78 12.00
C LYS A 74 16.85 -2.84 11.37
N ILE A 75 16.87 -1.56 11.74
CA ILE A 75 16.03 -0.51 11.18
C ILE A 75 16.80 0.27 10.12
N ASP A 76 16.19 0.50 8.97
CA ASP A 76 16.71 1.40 7.95
C ASP A 76 16.26 2.85 8.26
N TRP A 77 17.06 3.55 9.06
CA TRP A 77 16.78 4.94 9.43
C TRP A 77 16.98 5.92 8.25
N LEU A 78 17.95 5.65 7.36
CA LEU A 78 18.16 6.48 6.17
C LEU A 78 16.96 6.41 5.23
N GLN A 79 16.36 5.22 5.08
CA GLN A 79 15.11 5.06 4.35
C GLN A 79 14.01 5.96 4.93
N LYS A 80 13.80 5.91 6.26
CA LYS A 80 12.76 6.72 6.91
C LYS A 80 12.96 8.21 6.69
N VAL A 81 14.19 8.69 6.82
CA VAL A 81 14.55 10.09 6.58
C VAL A 81 14.32 10.46 5.11
N TYR A 82 14.84 9.67 4.19
CA TYR A 82 14.73 9.94 2.77
C TYR A 82 13.29 9.89 2.27
N GLN A 83 12.53 8.89 2.69
CA GLN A 83 11.11 8.74 2.37
C GLN A 83 10.26 9.92 2.85
N PHE A 84 10.53 10.41 4.05
CA PHE A 84 9.78 11.52 4.63
C PHE A 84 9.96 12.83 3.85
N TYR A 85 11.14 13.05 3.25
CA TYR A 85 11.49 14.32 2.59
C TYR A 85 11.50 14.27 1.07
N HIS A 86 11.79 13.12 0.44
CA HIS A 86 12.14 13.06 -0.99
C HIS A 86 11.58 11.88 -1.79
N ALA A 87 10.60 11.14 -1.28
CA ALA A 87 10.01 10.06 -2.06
C ALA A 87 9.37 10.59 -3.35
N ASP A 88 9.96 10.24 -4.51
CA ASP A 88 9.39 10.53 -5.82
C ASP A 88 8.33 9.49 -6.19
N ARG A 89 7.13 9.72 -5.70
CA ARG A 89 6.00 8.78 -5.81
C ARG A 89 5.29 8.87 -7.15
N LYS A 90 5.35 10.01 -7.83
CA LYS A 90 4.63 10.23 -9.09
C LYS A 90 5.33 9.58 -10.28
N GLU A 91 6.63 9.77 -10.42
CA GLU A 91 7.38 9.30 -11.58
C GLU A 91 7.93 7.89 -11.39
N LYS A 92 8.53 7.59 -10.22
CA LYS A 92 9.24 6.33 -9.99
C LYS A 92 8.41 5.25 -9.29
N LYS A 93 7.18 5.57 -8.83
CA LYS A 93 6.31 4.66 -8.07
C LYS A 93 7.04 3.98 -6.89
N GLN A 94 7.91 4.74 -6.23
CA GLN A 94 8.72 4.25 -5.13
C GLN A 94 7.88 4.08 -3.88
N ASP A 95 7.62 2.83 -3.51
CA ASP A 95 6.98 2.43 -2.27
C ASP A 95 7.97 1.65 -1.42
N TYR A 96 8.47 2.27 -0.35
CA TYR A 96 9.43 1.63 0.54
C TYR A 96 8.78 0.54 1.38
N THR A 97 9.47 -0.59 1.50
CA THR A 97 8.96 -1.76 2.19
C THR A 97 8.90 -1.53 3.72
N PRO A 98 7.73 -1.64 4.36
CA PRO A 98 7.62 -1.57 5.81
C PRO A 98 8.43 -2.67 6.50
N VAL A 99 9.00 -2.35 7.68
CA VAL A 99 9.89 -3.27 8.41
C VAL A 99 9.23 -4.62 8.70
N SER A 100 7.96 -4.64 9.15
CA SER A 100 7.26 -5.89 9.45
C SER A 100 7.04 -6.76 8.20
N LEU A 101 6.75 -6.13 7.05
CA LEU A 101 6.60 -6.83 5.78
C LEU A 101 7.95 -7.36 5.27
N ALA A 102 9.01 -6.58 5.41
CA ALA A 102 10.37 -7.02 5.07
C ALA A 102 10.82 -8.20 5.95
N LYS A 103 10.49 -8.19 7.26
CA LYS A 103 10.71 -9.33 8.16
C LYS A 103 9.94 -10.56 7.69
N LEU A 104 8.66 -10.42 7.32
CA LEU A 104 7.85 -11.52 6.84
C LEU A 104 8.47 -12.18 5.61
N VAL A 105 8.85 -11.39 4.60
CA VAL A 105 9.53 -11.91 3.40
C VAL A 105 10.84 -12.60 3.76
N ALA A 106 11.62 -12.01 4.67
CA ALA A 106 12.87 -12.60 5.13
C ALA A 106 12.65 -13.97 5.80
N TYR A 107 11.62 -14.13 6.64
CA TYR A 107 11.29 -15.41 7.28
C TYR A 107 10.76 -16.44 6.29
N LEU A 108 9.77 -16.08 5.45
CA LEU A 108 9.17 -16.96 4.45
C LEU A 108 10.18 -17.49 3.42
N SER A 109 11.20 -16.69 3.11
CA SER A 109 12.24 -17.05 2.14
C SER A 109 13.44 -17.76 2.73
N CYS A 110 13.49 -18.01 4.05
CA CYS A 110 14.62 -18.67 4.71
C CYS A 110 14.78 -20.13 4.30
N THR A 111 16.02 -20.53 4.05
CA THR A 111 16.43 -21.93 3.87
C THR A 111 17.61 -22.26 4.77
N SER A 112 17.82 -23.56 5.06
CA SER A 112 18.92 -24.00 5.93
C SER A 112 20.29 -23.89 5.27
N SER A 113 20.35 -23.83 3.95
CA SER A 113 21.59 -23.92 3.15
C SER A 113 21.89 -22.67 2.33
N GLU A 114 21.10 -21.60 2.49
CA GLU A 114 21.30 -20.37 1.71
C GLU A 114 22.62 -19.68 2.06
N LYS A 115 23.31 -19.25 1.03
CA LYS A 115 24.58 -18.49 1.12
C LYS A 115 24.49 -17.16 0.39
N ILE A 116 23.79 -17.15 -0.75
CA ILE A 116 23.67 -15.99 -1.64
C ILE A 116 22.20 -15.62 -1.80
N VAL A 117 21.86 -14.37 -1.49
CA VAL A 117 20.52 -13.81 -1.64
C VAL A 117 20.55 -12.76 -2.74
N TYR A 118 19.55 -12.80 -3.62
CA TYR A 118 19.35 -11.83 -4.68
C TYR A 118 18.16 -10.92 -4.37
N ASP A 119 18.38 -9.61 -4.38
CA ASP A 119 17.36 -8.59 -4.20
C ASP A 119 17.29 -7.71 -5.45
N CYS A 120 16.30 -7.95 -6.31
CA CYS A 120 16.28 -7.37 -7.64
C CYS A 120 15.71 -5.94 -7.73
N CYS A 121 15.08 -5.44 -6.68
CA CYS A 121 14.61 -4.06 -6.56
C CYS A 121 14.88 -3.62 -5.12
N SER A 122 16.17 -3.52 -4.81
CA SER A 122 16.64 -3.47 -3.42
C SER A 122 16.32 -2.16 -2.70
N GLY A 123 16.07 -1.07 -3.45
CA GLY A 123 15.87 0.23 -2.83
C GLY A 123 17.05 0.57 -1.92
N SER A 124 16.76 1.03 -0.72
CA SER A 124 17.77 1.28 0.32
C SER A 124 18.26 0.01 1.04
N GLY A 125 17.72 -1.17 0.68
CA GLY A 125 18.08 -2.46 1.28
C GLY A 125 17.15 -2.98 2.36
N ALA A 126 15.88 -2.55 2.40
CA ALA A 126 14.94 -2.94 3.46
C ALA A 126 14.80 -4.46 3.61
N LEU A 127 14.60 -5.20 2.52
CA LEU A 127 14.52 -6.68 2.52
C LEU A 127 15.88 -7.30 2.85
N THR A 128 16.96 -6.80 2.26
CA THR A 128 18.34 -7.22 2.48
C THR A 128 18.74 -7.12 3.95
N ILE A 129 18.41 -6.00 4.62
CA ILE A 129 18.69 -5.78 6.05
C ILE A 129 17.97 -6.82 6.91
N GLN A 130 16.71 -7.15 6.62
CA GLN A 130 15.99 -8.14 7.40
C GLN A 130 16.54 -9.56 7.19
N LYS A 131 16.96 -9.92 5.97
CA LYS A 131 17.66 -11.20 5.71
C LYS A 131 18.99 -11.28 6.45
N TRP A 132 19.80 -10.20 6.40
CA TRP A 132 21.04 -10.09 7.15
C TRP A 132 20.81 -10.23 8.67
N SER A 133 19.74 -9.65 9.20
CA SER A 133 19.43 -9.73 10.64
C SER A 133 19.16 -11.15 11.13
N ILE A 134 18.74 -12.05 10.23
CA ILE A 134 18.53 -13.47 10.52
C ILE A 134 19.84 -14.26 10.38
N ASN A 135 20.60 -13.98 9.35
CA ASN A 135 21.88 -14.65 9.07
C ASN A 135 22.92 -13.64 8.55
N PRO A 136 23.82 -13.14 9.43
CA PRO A 136 24.84 -12.16 9.07
C PRO A 136 25.94 -12.68 8.11
N ASN A 137 25.95 -13.99 7.82
CA ASN A 137 26.95 -14.61 6.95
C ASN A 137 26.52 -14.70 5.48
N LEU A 138 25.31 -14.20 5.16
CA LEU A 138 24.82 -14.17 3.80
C LEU A 138 25.60 -13.17 2.95
N LYS A 139 25.79 -13.53 1.67
CA LYS A 139 26.24 -12.62 0.62
C LYS A 139 25.03 -12.17 -0.19
N PHE A 140 25.09 -10.94 -0.70
CA PHE A 140 23.96 -10.37 -1.42
C PHE A 140 24.34 -9.92 -2.82
N VAL A 141 23.39 -10.03 -3.74
CA VAL A 141 23.41 -9.37 -5.04
C VAL A 141 22.19 -8.45 -5.07
N CYS A 142 22.43 -7.15 -5.12
CA CYS A 142 21.38 -6.11 -5.07
C CYS A 142 21.36 -5.39 -6.41
N GLU A 143 20.18 -5.34 -7.05
CA GLU A 143 19.96 -4.53 -8.25
C GLU A 143 18.99 -3.38 -7.92
N GLU A 144 19.32 -2.15 -8.34
CA GLU A 144 18.51 -0.96 -8.10
C GLU A 144 18.61 -0.01 -9.31
N LEU A 145 17.49 0.57 -9.70
CA LEU A 145 17.41 1.50 -10.82
C LEU A 145 17.76 2.94 -10.42
N ASP A 146 17.33 3.37 -9.24
CA ASP A 146 17.48 4.75 -8.81
C ASP A 146 18.89 5.07 -8.33
N GLU A 147 19.62 5.84 -9.12
CA GLU A 147 21.00 6.26 -8.81
C GLU A 147 21.10 7.00 -7.46
N LYS A 148 20.04 7.74 -7.06
CA LYS A 148 20.03 8.48 -5.80
C LYS A 148 19.90 7.58 -4.57
N VAL A 149 19.38 6.38 -4.74
CA VAL A 149 19.20 5.41 -3.64
C VAL A 149 20.44 4.53 -3.47
N ILE A 150 21.25 4.34 -4.53
CA ILE A 150 22.48 3.55 -4.48
C ILE A 150 23.42 3.95 -3.32
N PRO A 151 23.73 5.24 -3.06
CA PRO A 151 24.59 5.62 -1.94
C PRO A 151 24.02 5.20 -0.58
N ILE A 152 22.70 5.29 -0.41
CA ILE A 152 22.00 4.89 0.82
C ILE A 152 22.10 3.38 1.01
N LEU A 153 21.86 2.59 -0.07
CA LEU A 153 22.04 1.15 -0.06
C LEU A 153 23.46 0.76 0.32
N LEU A 154 24.46 1.32 -0.33
CA LEU A 154 25.88 1.05 -0.04
C LEU A 154 26.24 1.35 1.39
N PHE A 155 25.78 2.49 1.94
CA PHE A 155 26.00 2.85 3.34
C PHE A 155 25.36 1.83 4.29
N ASN A 156 24.13 1.44 4.01
CA ASN A 156 23.40 0.44 4.79
C ASN A 156 24.10 -0.92 4.80
N LEU A 157 24.70 -1.33 3.67
CA LEU A 157 25.47 -2.55 3.58
C LEU A 157 26.79 -2.44 4.36
N CYS A 158 27.53 -1.33 4.19
CA CYS A 158 28.85 -1.14 4.81
C CYS A 158 28.78 -1.08 6.33
N ILE A 159 27.86 -0.32 6.88
CA ILE A 159 27.75 -0.17 8.34
C ILE A 159 27.36 -1.48 9.04
N ARG A 160 26.74 -2.42 8.31
CA ARG A 160 26.35 -3.76 8.78
C ARG A 160 27.39 -4.83 8.47
N ASN A 161 28.52 -4.44 7.91
CA ASN A 161 29.57 -5.36 7.47
C ASN A 161 29.06 -6.46 6.53
N ILE A 162 28.23 -6.09 5.55
CA ILE A 162 27.62 -7.00 4.58
C ILE A 162 28.53 -7.10 3.34
N GLU A 163 28.79 -8.32 2.87
CA GLU A 163 29.42 -8.57 1.57
C GLU A 163 28.32 -8.61 0.49
N ALA A 164 28.40 -7.71 -0.48
CA ALA A 164 27.41 -7.63 -1.55
C ALA A 164 28.01 -7.13 -2.87
N THR A 165 27.37 -7.53 -3.98
CA THR A 165 27.51 -6.88 -5.28
C THR A 165 26.27 -6.01 -5.51
N VAL A 166 26.46 -4.70 -5.73
CA VAL A 166 25.40 -3.74 -5.98
C VAL A 166 25.49 -3.30 -7.44
N ILE A 167 24.41 -3.43 -8.19
CA ILE A 167 24.34 -3.11 -9.60
C ILE A 167 23.25 -2.06 -9.82
N ASN A 168 23.65 -0.88 -10.27
CA ASN A 168 22.71 0.14 -10.71
C ASN A 168 22.23 -0.23 -12.12
N LYS A 169 20.96 -0.64 -12.24
CA LYS A 169 20.46 -1.28 -13.44
C LYS A 169 18.95 -1.19 -13.57
N ASP A 170 18.49 -0.99 -14.79
CA ASP A 170 17.10 -1.29 -15.16
C ASP A 170 16.95 -2.80 -15.43
N ILE A 171 16.19 -3.47 -14.57
CA ILE A 171 16.01 -4.92 -14.62
C ILE A 171 15.26 -5.34 -15.86
N LEU A 172 14.20 -4.61 -16.23
CA LEU A 172 13.31 -4.99 -17.34
C LEU A 172 13.98 -4.80 -18.69
N THR A 173 14.73 -3.72 -18.90
CA THR A 173 15.51 -3.47 -20.12
C THR A 173 16.90 -4.07 -20.07
N ARG A 174 17.39 -4.44 -18.86
CA ARG A 174 18.73 -4.95 -18.57
C ARG A 174 19.88 -3.95 -18.79
N LYS A 175 19.57 -2.67 -18.91
CA LYS A 175 20.58 -1.61 -19.04
C LYS A 175 21.31 -1.41 -17.72
N VAL A 176 22.63 -1.64 -17.71
CA VAL A 176 23.50 -1.41 -16.55
C VAL A 176 24.12 -0.01 -16.66
N ILE A 177 24.17 0.71 -15.54
CA ILE A 177 24.77 2.05 -15.44
C ILE A 177 26.12 1.95 -14.76
N CYS A 178 26.18 1.37 -13.57
CA CYS A 178 27.43 1.14 -12.83
C CYS A 178 27.26 -0.02 -11.83
N SER A 179 28.37 -0.45 -11.25
CA SER A 179 28.37 -1.50 -10.24
C SER A 179 29.40 -1.29 -9.15
N TYR A 180 29.11 -1.83 -7.98
CA TYR A 180 29.94 -1.73 -6.79
C TYR A 180 30.01 -3.09 -6.10
N ARG A 181 31.07 -3.29 -5.31
CA ARG A 181 31.19 -4.41 -4.37
C ARG A 181 31.42 -3.86 -2.98
N THR A 182 30.71 -4.39 -1.99
CA THR A 182 31.05 -4.19 -0.58
C THR A 182 31.89 -5.37 -0.10
N ILE A 183 33.07 -5.08 0.40
CA ILE A 183 34.06 -6.06 0.85
C ILE A 183 34.04 -6.09 2.37
N LYS A 184 33.77 -7.25 2.94
CA LYS A 184 33.67 -7.45 4.38
C LYS A 184 35.00 -7.13 5.06
N GLY A 185 34.97 -6.25 6.06
CA GLY A 185 36.12 -5.92 6.90
C GLY A 185 36.01 -6.54 8.30
N SER A 186 36.82 -6.06 9.23
CA SER A 186 36.73 -6.49 10.63
C SER A 186 35.44 -6.02 11.31
N THR A 187 35.05 -4.76 11.11
CA THR A 187 33.86 -4.14 11.74
C THR A 187 32.87 -3.65 10.69
N TYR A 188 33.36 -3.05 9.63
CA TYR A 188 32.58 -2.45 8.54
C TYR A 188 33.09 -2.93 7.19
N SER A 189 32.21 -2.98 6.19
CA SER A 189 32.62 -3.23 4.82
C SER A 189 33.15 -1.95 4.17
N SER A 190 34.07 -2.11 3.22
CA SER A 190 34.54 -1.06 2.32
C SER A 190 33.84 -1.16 0.96
N VAL A 191 33.75 -0.05 0.23
CA VAL A 191 33.16 -0.01 -1.13
C VAL A 191 34.25 0.03 -2.17
N GLN A 192 34.07 -0.80 -3.21
CA GLN A 192 34.88 -0.78 -4.43
C GLN A 192 33.97 -0.61 -5.64
N ARG A 193 34.32 0.25 -6.57
CA ARG A 193 33.64 0.34 -7.86
C ARG A 193 34.15 -0.78 -8.76
N LEU A 194 33.24 -1.49 -9.42
CA LEU A 194 33.57 -2.58 -10.33
C LEU A 194 33.61 -2.11 -11.77
N MET A 195 34.53 -2.69 -12.56
CA MET A 195 34.50 -2.61 -14.02
C MET A 195 33.48 -3.61 -14.58
N PHE A 196 32.94 -3.35 -15.77
CA PHE A 196 31.97 -4.24 -16.41
C PHE A 196 32.47 -5.68 -16.62
N SER A 197 33.75 -5.85 -16.83
CA SER A 197 34.40 -7.15 -16.99
C SER A 197 34.47 -8.00 -15.72
N GLU A 198 34.25 -7.38 -14.55
CA GLU A 198 34.36 -8.05 -13.24
C GLU A 198 32.99 -8.50 -12.70
N MET A 199 31.93 -8.29 -13.49
CA MET A 199 30.55 -8.65 -13.07
C MET A 199 30.33 -10.15 -13.29
N GLU A 200 30.58 -10.94 -12.27
CA GLU A 200 30.16 -12.33 -12.21
C GLU A 200 28.66 -12.44 -11.94
N LEU A 201 27.93 -13.08 -12.85
CA LEU A 201 26.49 -13.33 -12.70
C LEU A 201 26.28 -14.54 -11.77
N LEU A 202 26.47 -14.35 -10.49
CA LEU A 202 26.25 -15.39 -9.48
C LEU A 202 24.79 -15.85 -9.47
N LYS A 203 24.57 -17.16 -9.51
CA LYS A 203 23.29 -17.76 -9.17
C LYS A 203 23.08 -17.60 -7.68
N ALA A 204 21.89 -17.13 -7.29
CA ALA A 204 21.51 -17.02 -5.90
C ALA A 204 20.72 -18.26 -5.46
N ASP A 205 20.76 -18.54 -4.17
CA ASP A 205 19.98 -19.62 -3.58
C ASP A 205 18.50 -19.21 -3.45
N VAL A 206 18.27 -17.92 -3.15
CA VAL A 206 16.94 -17.34 -3.04
C VAL A 206 16.92 -15.90 -3.55
N ALA A 207 15.82 -15.52 -4.20
CA ALA A 207 15.54 -14.14 -4.55
C ALA A 207 14.44 -13.58 -3.66
N ILE A 208 14.58 -12.31 -3.29
CA ILE A 208 13.56 -11.52 -2.59
C ILE A 208 13.36 -10.23 -3.36
N SER A 209 12.13 -9.71 -3.39
CA SER A 209 11.91 -8.41 -4.04
C SER A 209 10.59 -7.77 -3.64
N ASN A 210 10.59 -6.43 -3.64
CA ASN A 210 9.41 -5.60 -3.68
C ASN A 210 9.50 -4.72 -4.94
N PRO A 211 9.15 -5.26 -6.13
CA PRO A 211 9.25 -4.51 -7.37
C PRO A 211 8.17 -3.42 -7.46
N PRO A 212 8.38 -2.38 -8.30
CA PRO A 212 7.35 -1.37 -8.55
C PRO A 212 6.12 -2.00 -9.20
N PHE A 213 4.91 -1.61 -8.73
CA PHE A 213 3.66 -2.23 -9.11
C PHE A 213 3.10 -1.72 -10.44
N ASN A 214 2.51 -2.64 -11.23
CA ASN A 214 1.71 -2.35 -12.41
C ASN A 214 2.42 -1.45 -13.44
N LEU A 215 3.71 -1.64 -13.64
CA LEU A 215 4.45 -0.94 -14.70
C LEU A 215 3.94 -1.35 -16.09
N LYS A 216 4.04 -0.41 -17.04
CA LYS A 216 3.77 -0.63 -18.46
C LYS A 216 4.97 -0.15 -19.26
N VAL A 217 6.04 -0.93 -19.25
CA VAL A 217 7.30 -0.62 -19.90
C VAL A 217 7.77 -1.81 -20.73
N PRO A 218 8.63 -1.61 -21.75
CA PRO A 218 9.23 -2.70 -22.51
C PRO A 218 10.01 -3.67 -21.62
N VAL A 219 9.92 -4.96 -21.94
CA VAL A 219 10.62 -6.04 -21.24
C VAL A 219 11.61 -6.68 -22.22
N SER A 220 12.82 -6.97 -21.75
CA SER A 220 13.86 -7.59 -22.58
C SER A 220 13.48 -9.00 -23.03
N GLU A 221 13.92 -9.40 -24.24
CA GLU A 221 13.64 -10.71 -24.82
C GLU A 221 14.06 -11.87 -23.90
N ASN A 222 15.16 -11.71 -23.17
CA ASN A 222 15.64 -12.75 -22.26
C ASN A 222 14.66 -13.05 -21.12
N ILE A 223 13.93 -12.05 -20.64
CA ILE A 223 12.89 -12.24 -19.63
C ILE A 223 11.63 -12.79 -20.30
N ILE A 224 11.26 -12.27 -21.47
CA ILE A 224 10.07 -12.71 -22.22
C ILE A 224 10.13 -14.21 -22.53
N LYS A 225 11.29 -14.76 -22.86
CA LYS A 225 11.47 -16.21 -23.10
C LYS A 225 11.08 -17.11 -21.91
N ALA A 226 11.04 -16.55 -20.70
CA ALA A 226 10.65 -17.26 -19.48
C ALA A 226 9.19 -16.98 -19.05
N LEU A 227 8.39 -16.36 -19.92
CA LEU A 227 7.02 -15.95 -19.68
C LEU A 227 6.06 -16.59 -20.70
N PRO A 228 4.75 -16.66 -20.40
CA PRO A 228 3.76 -17.01 -21.39
C PRO A 228 3.61 -15.89 -22.43
N GLN A 229 2.91 -16.17 -23.53
CA GLN A 229 2.71 -15.20 -24.62
C GLN A 229 2.02 -13.90 -24.14
N LYS A 230 1.08 -14.02 -23.20
CA LYS A 230 0.46 -12.87 -22.53
C LYS A 230 1.06 -12.76 -21.11
N TYR A 231 1.67 -11.64 -20.82
CA TYR A 231 2.32 -11.37 -19.53
C TYR A 231 2.16 -9.92 -19.13
N THR A 232 2.44 -9.65 -17.85
CA THR A 232 2.53 -8.30 -17.28
C THR A 232 3.91 -8.06 -16.70
N CYS A 233 4.25 -6.81 -16.44
CA CYS A 233 5.52 -6.47 -15.78
C CYS A 233 5.62 -7.06 -14.36
N ASN A 234 4.50 -7.24 -13.63
CA ASN A 234 4.53 -7.89 -12.33
C ASN A 234 5.16 -9.31 -12.43
N PHE A 235 4.72 -10.11 -13.40
CA PHE A 235 5.29 -11.44 -13.61
C PHE A 235 6.62 -11.44 -14.37
N ALA A 236 6.98 -10.35 -15.05
CA ALA A 236 8.32 -10.19 -15.62
C ALA A 236 9.39 -10.13 -14.51
N PHE A 237 9.09 -9.47 -13.38
CA PHE A 237 9.97 -9.51 -12.20
C PHE A 237 10.07 -10.92 -11.59
N VAL A 238 8.96 -11.67 -11.53
CA VAL A 238 8.97 -13.07 -11.08
C VAL A 238 9.89 -13.91 -11.98
N ALA A 239 9.72 -13.83 -13.30
CA ALA A 239 10.54 -14.56 -14.27
C ALA A 239 12.02 -14.20 -14.14
N HIS A 240 12.33 -12.92 -13.98
CA HIS A 240 13.70 -12.44 -13.78
C HIS A 240 14.33 -13.00 -12.50
N CYS A 241 13.62 -12.98 -11.37
CA CYS A 241 14.07 -13.59 -10.12
C CYS A 241 14.33 -15.10 -10.29
N LEU A 242 13.42 -15.81 -10.94
CA LEU A 242 13.55 -17.25 -11.17
C LEU A 242 14.63 -17.61 -12.19
N GLN A 243 15.06 -16.71 -13.06
CA GLN A 243 16.26 -16.93 -13.90
C GLN A 243 17.54 -16.93 -13.08
N ARG A 244 17.56 -16.22 -11.94
CA ARG A 244 18.73 -16.04 -11.07
C ARG A 244 18.75 -17.00 -9.87
N SER A 245 17.59 -17.54 -9.49
CA SER A 245 17.44 -18.36 -8.28
C SER A 245 16.49 -19.53 -8.50
N GLU A 246 16.59 -20.52 -7.62
CA GLU A 246 15.65 -21.64 -7.59
C GLU A 246 14.39 -21.32 -6.78
N ARG A 247 14.47 -20.34 -5.87
CA ARG A 247 13.40 -19.93 -4.98
C ARG A 247 13.26 -18.42 -5.01
N CYS A 248 12.04 -17.92 -4.91
CA CYS A 248 11.85 -16.49 -4.73
C CYS A 248 10.60 -16.15 -3.91
N ALA A 249 10.65 -14.98 -3.25
CA ALA A 249 9.56 -14.38 -2.51
C ALA A 249 9.38 -12.94 -2.97
N LEU A 250 8.24 -12.62 -3.59
CA LEU A 250 7.97 -11.29 -4.11
C LEU A 250 6.72 -10.70 -3.47
N ILE A 251 6.80 -9.41 -3.13
CA ILE A 251 5.65 -8.60 -2.77
C ILE A 251 5.05 -8.06 -4.07
N LEU A 252 3.78 -8.31 -4.32
CA LEU A 252 3.08 -7.91 -5.54
C LEU A 252 1.72 -7.29 -5.20
N PRO A 253 1.11 -6.50 -6.10
CA PRO A 253 -0.24 -6.01 -5.88
C PRO A 253 -1.23 -7.18 -5.83
N ARG A 254 -2.20 -7.15 -4.91
CA ARG A 254 -3.18 -8.24 -4.72
C ARG A 254 -3.92 -8.61 -6.01
N GLY A 255 -4.10 -7.67 -6.93
CA GLY A 255 -4.71 -7.91 -8.23
C GLY A 255 -4.09 -9.07 -9.02
N VAL A 256 -2.81 -9.42 -8.79
CA VAL A 256 -2.16 -10.56 -9.45
C VAL A 256 -2.82 -11.89 -9.11
N LEU A 257 -3.54 -11.98 -7.97
CA LEU A 257 -4.21 -13.21 -7.54
C LEU A 257 -5.46 -13.51 -8.38
N THR A 258 -6.17 -12.49 -8.86
CA THR A 258 -7.52 -12.64 -9.42
C THR A 258 -7.70 -12.08 -10.83
N SER A 259 -6.94 -11.05 -11.23
CA SER A 259 -7.19 -10.32 -12.47
C SER A 259 -7.14 -11.22 -13.71
N LYS A 260 -7.98 -10.89 -14.71
CA LYS A 260 -8.01 -11.59 -16.00
C LYS A 260 -6.71 -11.42 -16.78
N GLU A 261 -6.06 -10.27 -16.65
CA GLU A 261 -4.81 -9.94 -17.34
C GLU A 261 -3.64 -10.83 -16.88
N GLU A 262 -3.62 -11.20 -15.60
CA GLU A 262 -2.57 -12.01 -14.99
C GLU A 262 -2.84 -13.53 -15.06
N LYS A 263 -4.01 -13.96 -15.55
CA LYS A 263 -4.45 -15.36 -15.55
C LYS A 263 -3.44 -16.29 -16.25
N GLU A 264 -2.94 -15.90 -17.42
CA GLU A 264 -2.01 -16.75 -18.18
C GLU A 264 -0.66 -16.89 -17.47
N CYS A 265 -0.21 -15.85 -16.76
CA CYS A 265 0.98 -15.93 -15.92
C CYS A 265 0.77 -16.85 -14.73
N ARG A 266 -0.35 -16.73 -14.01
CA ARG A 266 -0.68 -17.64 -12.90
C ARG A 266 -0.70 -19.08 -13.37
N ARG A 267 -1.46 -19.35 -14.43
CA ARG A 267 -1.53 -20.67 -15.06
C ARG A 267 -0.15 -21.23 -15.35
N TYR A 268 0.71 -20.45 -16.05
CA TYR A 268 2.04 -20.87 -16.46
C TYR A 268 2.91 -21.35 -15.28
N PHE A 269 2.97 -20.56 -14.21
CA PHE A 269 3.79 -20.91 -13.05
C PHE A 269 3.19 -22.01 -12.18
N ILE A 270 1.86 -22.13 -12.12
CA ILE A 270 1.15 -23.19 -11.41
C ILE A 270 1.35 -24.54 -12.13
N GLU A 271 1.15 -24.57 -13.45
CA GLU A 271 1.32 -25.80 -14.26
C GLU A 271 2.76 -26.31 -14.24
N LYS A 272 3.75 -25.41 -14.14
CA LYS A 272 5.14 -25.77 -13.89
C LYS A 272 5.40 -26.34 -12.49
N GLY A 273 4.45 -26.22 -11.57
CA GLY A 273 4.59 -26.61 -10.17
C GLY A 273 5.55 -25.73 -9.37
N TRP A 274 5.84 -24.51 -9.84
CA TRP A 274 6.80 -23.63 -9.18
C TRP A 274 6.19 -22.74 -8.10
N LEU A 275 4.90 -22.41 -8.19
CA LEU A 275 4.22 -21.61 -7.17
C LEU A 275 4.02 -22.44 -5.90
N GLN A 276 4.66 -22.03 -4.81
CA GLN A 276 4.59 -22.69 -3.51
C GLN A 276 3.41 -22.18 -2.70
N ALA A 277 3.27 -20.87 -2.59
CA ALA A 277 2.21 -20.25 -1.81
C ALA A 277 1.83 -18.87 -2.35
N ALA A 278 0.58 -18.48 -2.08
CA ALA A 278 0.07 -17.13 -2.25
C ALA A 278 -0.51 -16.65 -0.91
N ILE A 279 -0.04 -15.50 -0.43
CA ILE A 279 -0.38 -14.94 0.89
C ILE A 279 -1.04 -13.59 0.68
N SER A 280 -2.33 -13.47 0.98
CA SER A 280 -3.05 -12.19 0.98
C SER A 280 -2.69 -11.39 2.23
N LEU A 281 -2.34 -10.12 2.06
CA LEU A 281 -1.86 -9.23 3.12
C LEU A 281 -2.93 -8.19 3.48
N PRO A 282 -2.88 -7.62 4.71
CA PRO A 282 -3.71 -6.49 5.09
C PRO A 282 -3.53 -5.30 4.15
N GLU A 283 -4.58 -4.54 3.94
CA GLU A 283 -4.50 -3.23 3.28
C GLU A 283 -3.71 -2.22 4.13
N LYS A 284 -3.37 -1.07 3.55
CA LYS A 284 -2.72 0.06 4.26
C LYS A 284 -1.43 -0.32 5.00
N MET A 285 -0.65 -1.26 4.47
CA MET A 285 0.67 -1.57 5.01
C MET A 285 1.74 -0.56 4.56
N PHE A 286 1.62 -0.05 3.33
CA PHE A 286 2.54 0.92 2.76
C PHE A 286 2.12 2.36 3.08
N GLU A 287 3.09 3.27 3.22
CA GLU A 287 2.81 4.67 3.58
C GLU A 287 2.25 5.47 2.40
N SER A 288 2.69 5.19 1.18
CA SER A 288 2.39 5.95 -0.02
C SER A 288 1.21 5.40 -0.82
N THR A 289 0.86 4.14 -0.66
CA THR A 289 -0.24 3.52 -1.40
C THR A 289 -1.24 2.82 -0.48
N SER A 290 -2.51 2.88 -0.84
CA SER A 290 -3.56 2.05 -0.24
C SER A 290 -3.76 0.71 -0.96
N VAL A 291 -2.94 0.42 -1.97
CA VAL A 291 -3.05 -0.82 -2.76
C VAL A 291 -2.84 -2.02 -1.85
N ALA A 292 -3.83 -2.91 -1.82
CA ALA A 292 -3.70 -4.21 -1.17
C ALA A 292 -2.62 -5.04 -1.87
N THR A 293 -1.78 -5.70 -1.10
CA THR A 293 -0.65 -6.49 -1.61
C THR A 293 -0.77 -7.96 -1.22
N CYS A 294 0.04 -8.78 -1.85
CA CYS A 294 0.22 -10.19 -1.53
C CYS A 294 1.70 -10.55 -1.61
N ILE A 295 2.05 -11.71 -1.04
CA ILE A 295 3.36 -12.33 -1.25
C ILE A 295 3.14 -13.59 -2.08
N LEU A 296 3.89 -13.73 -3.18
CA LEU A 296 4.00 -14.98 -3.91
C LEU A 296 5.33 -15.65 -3.61
N LEU A 297 5.27 -16.91 -3.21
CA LEU A 297 6.44 -17.76 -2.97
C LEU A 297 6.58 -18.78 -4.09
N PHE A 298 7.76 -18.87 -4.66
CA PHE A 298 8.09 -19.85 -5.70
C PHE A 298 9.24 -20.73 -5.26
N ASP A 299 9.17 -22.01 -5.61
CA ASP A 299 10.24 -23.00 -5.43
C ASP A 299 10.25 -23.97 -6.62
N LYS A 300 11.28 -23.93 -7.45
CA LYS A 300 11.44 -24.83 -8.61
C LYS A 300 11.74 -26.28 -8.21
N LYS A 301 12.21 -26.49 -6.99
CA LYS A 301 12.51 -27.82 -6.44
C LYS A 301 11.34 -28.50 -5.76
N LYS A 302 10.20 -27.83 -5.73
CA LYS A 302 8.97 -28.36 -5.16
C LYS A 302 8.50 -29.61 -5.91
N THR A 303 8.12 -30.64 -5.17
CA THR A 303 7.70 -31.95 -5.74
C THR A 303 6.18 -32.03 -6.00
N SER A 304 5.38 -31.35 -5.19
CA SER A 304 3.91 -31.28 -5.36
C SER A 304 3.55 -30.06 -6.21
N LYS A 305 2.49 -30.16 -7.02
CA LYS A 305 1.93 -29.03 -7.76
C LYS A 305 0.90 -28.22 -6.95
N ASP A 306 0.51 -28.71 -5.76
CA ASP A 306 -0.45 -28.01 -4.90
C ASP A 306 0.10 -26.66 -4.46
N VAL A 307 -0.78 -25.69 -4.23
CA VAL A 307 -0.42 -24.35 -3.79
C VAL A 307 -1.02 -24.09 -2.41
N MET A 308 -0.22 -23.57 -1.49
CA MET A 308 -0.71 -23.11 -0.21
C MET A 308 -1.29 -21.69 -0.36
N LEU A 309 -2.59 -21.53 -0.14
CA LEU A 309 -3.24 -20.22 -0.07
C LEU A 309 -3.37 -19.81 1.40
N ILE A 310 -2.96 -18.57 1.71
CA ILE A 310 -2.94 -18.07 3.09
C ILE A 310 -3.63 -16.70 3.13
N ASN A 311 -4.57 -16.53 4.07
CA ASN A 311 -5.22 -15.28 4.38
C ASN A 311 -4.61 -14.64 5.64
N ALA A 312 -3.77 -13.65 5.48
CA ALA A 312 -3.21 -12.87 6.58
C ALA A 312 -3.90 -11.49 6.76
N GLU A 313 -4.99 -11.20 6.06
CA GLU A 313 -5.63 -9.88 6.05
C GLU A 313 -6.10 -9.42 7.43
N GLN A 314 -6.57 -10.35 8.24
CA GLN A 314 -7.04 -10.07 9.60
C GLN A 314 -5.93 -10.19 10.66
N MET A 315 -4.77 -10.76 10.30
CA MET A 315 -3.63 -10.91 11.18
C MET A 315 -2.80 -9.62 11.20
N LYS A 316 -3.34 -8.56 11.81
CA LYS A 316 -2.73 -7.22 11.76
C LYS A 316 -2.78 -6.51 13.09
N THR A 317 -1.82 -5.62 13.28
CA THR A 317 -1.77 -4.61 14.35
C THR A 317 -1.86 -3.24 13.69
N VAL A 318 -2.57 -2.30 14.31
CA VAL A 318 -2.67 -0.92 13.81
C VAL A 318 -1.61 -0.06 14.50
N GLU A 319 -0.84 0.66 13.69
CA GLU A 319 0.17 1.62 14.14
C GLU A 319 -0.16 3.01 13.61
N VAL A 320 -0.07 4.02 14.47
CA VAL A 320 -0.27 5.42 14.08
C VAL A 320 1.09 6.05 13.81
N ARG A 321 1.29 6.56 12.60
CA ARG A 321 2.55 7.22 12.18
C ARG A 321 2.28 8.65 11.74
N GLU A 322 3.28 9.50 11.94
CA GLU A 322 3.26 10.86 11.42
C GLU A 322 3.68 10.87 9.95
N GLN A 323 2.91 11.60 9.14
CA GLN A 323 3.21 11.82 7.74
C GLN A 323 3.23 13.30 7.40
N ARG A 324 4.06 13.68 6.42
CA ARG A 324 4.08 15.02 5.86
C ARG A 324 3.15 15.10 4.67
N GLY A 325 2.34 16.15 4.58
CA GLY A 325 1.41 16.37 3.48
C GLY A 325 2.15 16.60 2.15
N GLU A 326 1.63 16.01 1.08
CA GLU A 326 2.07 16.24 -0.29
C GLU A 326 1.18 17.30 -0.91
N GLY A 327 1.74 18.33 -1.58
CA GLY A 327 0.99 19.31 -2.35
C GLY A 327 1.58 20.72 -2.34
N GLU A 328 1.16 21.51 -3.33
CA GLU A 328 1.66 22.86 -3.54
C GLU A 328 1.37 23.80 -2.36
N ALA A 329 2.37 24.56 -1.98
CA ALA A 329 2.42 25.74 -1.10
C ALA A 329 1.72 25.69 0.27
N SER A 330 0.45 25.30 0.41
CA SER A 330 -0.27 25.41 1.69
C SER A 330 -0.27 24.12 2.53
N HIS A 331 -0.01 22.95 1.92
CA HIS A 331 -0.04 21.65 2.57
C HIS A 331 1.35 21.04 2.83
N TYR A 332 2.40 21.63 2.28
CA TYR A 332 3.77 21.10 2.29
C TYR A 332 4.40 20.95 3.68
N ASN A 333 3.92 21.65 4.67
CA ASN A 333 4.43 21.62 6.04
C ASN A 333 3.45 21.02 7.06
N ARG A 334 2.34 20.44 6.61
CA ARG A 334 1.34 19.89 7.52
C ARG A 334 1.71 18.46 7.89
N ILE A 335 2.02 18.24 9.17
CA ILE A 335 2.19 16.90 9.73
C ILE A 335 0.79 16.41 10.15
N TYR A 336 0.43 15.21 9.74
CA TYR A 336 -0.81 14.55 10.15
C TYR A 336 -0.54 13.11 10.56
N LYS A 337 -1.37 12.60 11.45
CA LYS A 337 -1.30 11.21 11.91
C LYS A 337 -2.14 10.33 11.01
N LYS A 338 -1.57 9.21 10.55
CA LYS A 338 -2.25 8.23 9.70
C LYS A 338 -2.06 6.84 10.27
N GLU A 339 -3.13 6.05 10.20
CA GLU A 339 -3.12 4.66 10.63
C GLU A 339 -2.58 3.75 9.53
N PHE A 340 -1.70 2.83 9.91
CA PHE A 340 -1.12 1.80 9.07
C PHE A 340 -1.29 0.45 9.72
N ASN A 341 -1.48 -0.56 8.89
CA ASN A 341 -1.42 -1.94 9.33
C ASN A 341 0.02 -2.43 9.34
N THR A 342 0.36 -3.18 10.37
CA THR A 342 1.68 -3.80 10.57
C THR A 342 1.49 -5.20 11.15
N PHE A 343 2.56 -5.96 11.28
CA PHE A 343 2.55 -7.26 11.95
C PHE A 343 3.36 -7.20 13.25
N SER A 344 2.83 -7.79 14.31
CA SER A 344 3.62 -8.12 15.50
C SER A 344 4.53 -9.32 15.23
N ASP A 345 5.54 -9.53 16.07
CA ASP A 345 6.44 -10.68 15.91
C ASP A 345 5.69 -12.02 16.05
N GLU A 346 4.64 -12.10 16.91
CA GLU A 346 3.78 -13.27 17.05
C GLU A 346 2.96 -13.53 15.77
N GLN A 347 2.43 -12.48 15.15
CA GLN A 347 1.70 -12.60 13.88
C GLN A 347 2.61 -13.07 12.74
N LEU A 348 3.87 -12.58 12.69
CA LEU A 348 4.85 -13.05 11.72
C LEU A 348 5.12 -14.55 11.86
N VAL A 349 5.28 -15.05 13.11
CA VAL A 349 5.46 -16.48 13.40
C VAL A 349 4.25 -17.27 12.93
N ALA A 350 3.04 -16.83 13.31
CA ALA A 350 1.80 -17.50 12.94
C ALA A 350 1.64 -17.61 11.42
N ILE A 351 1.89 -16.54 10.65
CA ILE A 351 1.84 -16.57 9.18
C ILE A 351 2.86 -17.57 8.61
N CYS A 352 4.07 -17.63 9.16
CA CYS A 352 5.07 -18.61 8.73
C CYS A 352 4.68 -20.06 9.03
N GLU A 353 3.98 -20.31 10.13
CA GLU A 353 3.48 -21.65 10.48
C GLU A 353 2.38 -22.11 9.52
N LEU A 354 1.52 -21.19 9.04
CA LEU A 354 0.49 -21.48 8.04
C LEU A 354 1.05 -21.97 6.70
N LEU A 355 2.33 -21.72 6.40
CA LEU A 355 2.98 -22.25 5.20
C LEU A 355 3.10 -23.79 5.22
N HIS A 356 3.09 -24.38 6.41
CA HIS A 356 3.32 -25.81 6.64
C HIS A 356 2.11 -26.55 7.23
N LYS A 357 1.09 -25.81 7.66
CA LYS A 357 -0.09 -26.38 8.31
C LYS A 357 -1.34 -25.68 7.79
N GLU A 358 -2.32 -26.48 7.37
CA GLU A 358 -3.65 -25.96 7.09
C GLU A 358 -4.34 -25.57 8.39
N GLN A 359 -4.98 -24.41 8.36
CA GLN A 359 -5.79 -23.91 9.45
C GLN A 359 -7.08 -23.34 8.89
N GLU A 360 -8.21 -23.84 9.38
CA GLU A 360 -9.53 -23.39 8.97
C GLU A 360 -9.67 -21.86 9.10
N GLY A 361 -10.22 -21.22 8.06
CA GLY A 361 -10.36 -19.76 7.98
C GLY A 361 -9.10 -19.00 7.58
N TYR A 362 -7.89 -19.60 7.68
CA TYR A 362 -6.63 -18.89 7.42
C TYR A 362 -5.78 -19.48 6.29
N SER A 363 -5.77 -20.80 6.13
CA SER A 363 -4.94 -21.42 5.10
C SER A 363 -5.53 -22.70 4.56
N LYS A 364 -5.31 -22.96 3.28
CA LYS A 364 -5.70 -24.18 2.58
C LYS A 364 -4.67 -24.55 1.53
N LYS A 365 -4.32 -25.82 1.49
CA LYS A 365 -3.53 -26.43 0.43
C LYS A 365 -4.45 -26.83 -0.72
N VAL A 366 -4.32 -26.17 -1.86
CA VAL A 366 -5.23 -26.30 -3.00
C VAL A 366 -4.55 -27.10 -4.10
N SER A 367 -5.22 -28.13 -4.62
CA SER A 367 -4.72 -28.95 -5.70
C SER A 367 -4.75 -28.20 -7.04
N ILE A 368 -3.95 -28.67 -8.01
CA ILE A 368 -3.96 -28.09 -9.35
C ILE A 368 -5.32 -28.23 -10.04
N GLU A 369 -6.05 -29.32 -9.76
CA GLU A 369 -7.39 -29.58 -10.32
C GLU A 369 -8.40 -28.57 -9.77
N GLU A 370 -8.35 -28.30 -8.47
CA GLU A 370 -9.19 -27.31 -7.81
C GLU A 370 -8.87 -25.89 -8.31
N LEU A 371 -7.58 -25.56 -8.50
CA LEU A 371 -7.15 -24.28 -9.11
C LEU A 371 -7.65 -24.12 -10.55
N LEU A 372 -7.61 -25.20 -11.34
CA LEU A 372 -8.14 -25.20 -12.72
C LEU A 372 -9.64 -24.91 -12.73
N ASN A 373 -10.41 -25.58 -11.87
CA ASN A 373 -11.86 -25.38 -11.76
C ASN A 373 -12.23 -23.95 -11.38
N HIS A 374 -11.37 -23.26 -10.63
CA HIS A 374 -11.52 -21.85 -10.27
C HIS A 374 -10.71 -20.88 -11.18
N ASN A 375 -10.41 -21.29 -12.44
CA ASN A 375 -9.73 -20.45 -13.42
C ASN A 375 -8.36 -19.91 -12.94
N TYR A 376 -7.62 -20.69 -12.17
CA TYR A 376 -6.34 -20.31 -11.56
C TYR A 376 -6.43 -19.05 -10.67
N ASN A 377 -7.59 -18.84 -10.07
CA ASN A 377 -7.78 -17.82 -9.06
C ASN A 377 -6.99 -18.21 -7.81
N LEU A 378 -6.20 -17.27 -7.27
CA LEU A 378 -5.38 -17.47 -6.06
C LEU A 378 -5.94 -16.70 -4.86
N ASP A 379 -7.09 -16.04 -5.02
CA ASP A 379 -7.81 -15.49 -3.87
C ASP A 379 -8.36 -16.64 -3.02
N ILE A 380 -8.20 -16.52 -1.73
CA ILE A 380 -8.55 -17.59 -0.79
C ILE A 380 -10.06 -17.76 -0.65
N GLY A 381 -10.85 -16.72 -0.97
CA GLY A 381 -12.29 -16.72 -0.78
C GLY A 381 -13.03 -17.92 -1.35
N PRO A 382 -12.79 -18.32 -2.61
CA PRO A 382 -13.44 -19.48 -3.20
C PRO A 382 -13.08 -20.82 -2.54
N TYR A 383 -11.97 -20.87 -1.81
CA TYR A 383 -11.40 -22.10 -1.25
C TYR A 383 -11.59 -22.26 0.24
N LEU A 384 -11.76 -21.16 0.97
CA LEU A 384 -12.04 -21.20 2.40
C LEU A 384 -13.49 -20.76 2.65
N PRO A 385 -14.32 -21.61 3.28
CA PRO A 385 -15.56 -21.11 3.84
C PRO A 385 -15.21 -20.04 4.87
N ILE A 386 -15.61 -18.79 4.60
CA ILE A 386 -15.46 -17.72 5.57
C ILE A 386 -16.45 -17.99 6.69
N TYR A 387 -16.00 -18.64 7.75
CA TYR A 387 -16.70 -18.59 9.03
C TYR A 387 -16.47 -17.19 9.60
N MET A 388 -17.40 -16.31 9.31
CA MET A 388 -17.51 -15.07 10.07
C MET A 388 -18.04 -15.46 11.45
N GLU A 389 -17.16 -15.58 12.44
CA GLU A 389 -17.59 -15.67 13.82
C GLU A 389 -18.52 -14.50 14.12
N GLY A 390 -19.82 -14.82 14.20
CA GLY A 390 -20.76 -14.14 15.07
C GLY A 390 -21.00 -12.65 14.94
N THR A 391 -20.63 -11.97 13.86
CA THR A 391 -21.31 -10.70 13.55
C THR A 391 -22.69 -11.05 13.01
N LEU A 392 -23.70 -10.96 13.88
CA LEU A 392 -25.10 -10.97 13.47
C LEU A 392 -25.29 -9.84 12.46
N HIS A 393 -25.09 -10.17 11.18
CA HIS A 393 -25.41 -9.23 10.12
C HIS A 393 -26.93 -9.00 10.17
N ARG A 394 -27.33 -7.75 10.09
CA ARG A 394 -28.73 -7.39 9.93
C ARG A 394 -29.26 -8.01 8.64
N ASP A 395 -30.57 -8.31 8.64
CA ASP A 395 -31.24 -8.78 7.43
C ASP A 395 -31.03 -7.80 6.27
N PHE A 396 -30.75 -8.31 5.08
CA PHE A 396 -30.50 -7.51 3.87
C PHE A 396 -31.63 -6.54 3.56
N ASN A 397 -32.89 -6.99 3.70
CA ASN A 397 -34.05 -6.16 3.44
C ASN A 397 -34.16 -5.01 4.44
N ALA A 398 -33.74 -5.22 5.69
CA ALA A 398 -33.68 -4.17 6.70
C ALA A 398 -32.60 -3.12 6.36
N ILE A 399 -31.42 -3.55 5.90
CA ILE A 399 -30.36 -2.63 5.47
C ILE A 399 -30.80 -1.84 4.23
N ILE A 400 -31.39 -2.51 3.24
CA ILE A 400 -31.93 -1.89 2.02
C ILE A 400 -33.04 -0.89 2.36
N ALA A 401 -33.92 -1.22 3.30
CA ALA A 401 -34.98 -0.31 3.75
C ALA A 401 -34.41 0.97 4.37
N ASP A 402 -33.33 0.85 5.17
CA ASP A 402 -32.64 2.02 5.75
C ASP A 402 -31.93 2.85 4.67
N ILE A 403 -31.27 2.23 3.70
CA ILE A 403 -30.67 2.92 2.55
C ILE A 403 -31.76 3.73 1.81
N ASN A 404 -32.89 3.10 1.50
CA ASN A 404 -34.00 3.75 0.82
C ASN A 404 -34.62 4.89 1.65
N ARG A 405 -34.62 4.76 2.98
CA ARG A 405 -35.06 5.84 3.89
C ARG A 405 -34.12 7.04 3.81
N VAL A 406 -32.81 6.82 3.91
CA VAL A 406 -31.78 7.88 3.82
C VAL A 406 -31.81 8.59 2.46
N ILE A 407 -31.96 7.83 1.36
CA ILE A 407 -32.09 8.39 0.00
C ILE A 407 -33.35 9.27 -0.10
N ARG A 408 -34.49 8.78 0.40
CA ARG A 408 -35.74 9.57 0.40
C ARG A 408 -35.62 10.84 1.21
N GLU A 409 -35.07 10.77 2.42
CA GLU A 409 -34.85 11.93 3.29
C GLU A 409 -33.96 12.98 2.60
N ARG A 410 -32.83 12.53 2.00
CA ARG A 410 -31.95 13.39 1.23
C ARG A 410 -32.66 14.06 0.05
N ASN A 411 -33.48 13.31 -0.68
CA ASN A 411 -34.22 13.84 -1.83
C ASN A 411 -35.29 14.83 -1.41
N VAL A 412 -36.02 14.55 -0.33
CA VAL A 412 -37.01 15.49 0.23
C VAL A 412 -36.37 16.81 0.63
N ILE A 413 -35.21 16.76 1.30
CA ILE A 413 -34.47 17.97 1.70
C ILE A 413 -34.02 18.74 0.44
N LYS A 414 -33.44 18.07 -0.56
CA LYS A 414 -33.04 18.71 -1.82
C LYS A 414 -34.21 19.39 -2.52
N VAL A 415 -35.32 18.67 -2.69
CA VAL A 415 -36.52 19.21 -3.36
C VAL A 415 -37.12 20.38 -2.58
N THR A 416 -37.20 20.26 -1.26
CA THR A 416 -37.78 21.32 -0.41
C THR A 416 -36.94 22.60 -0.45
N VAL A 417 -35.61 22.45 -0.31
CA VAL A 417 -34.69 23.57 -0.42
C VAL A 417 -34.78 24.21 -1.81
N ASN A 418 -34.79 23.40 -2.87
CA ASN A 418 -34.93 23.91 -4.23
C ASN A 418 -36.26 24.64 -4.46
N LYS A 419 -37.37 24.13 -3.94
CA LYS A 419 -38.70 24.80 -4.02
C LYS A 419 -38.70 26.15 -3.30
N VAL A 420 -38.20 26.20 -2.07
CA VAL A 420 -38.13 27.45 -1.28
C VAL A 420 -37.27 28.49 -2.00
N TRP A 421 -36.13 28.06 -2.57
CA TRP A 421 -35.29 28.93 -3.35
C TRP A 421 -35.98 29.45 -4.60
N ALA A 422 -36.59 28.55 -5.37
CA ALA A 422 -37.29 28.90 -6.57
C ALA A 422 -38.41 29.94 -6.32
N GLU A 423 -39.19 29.78 -5.24
CA GLU A 423 -40.22 30.73 -4.82
C GLU A 423 -39.62 32.09 -4.47
N LYS A 424 -38.58 32.12 -3.64
CA LYS A 424 -37.94 33.37 -3.21
C LYS A 424 -37.20 34.12 -4.35
N LEU A 425 -36.79 33.42 -5.39
CA LEU A 425 -36.15 34.00 -6.57
C LEU A 425 -37.10 34.31 -7.72
N GLY A 426 -38.41 34.00 -7.57
CA GLY A 426 -39.41 34.21 -8.62
C GLY A 426 -39.33 33.17 -9.76
N LEU A 427 -38.66 32.04 -9.52
CA LEU A 427 -38.50 30.96 -10.50
C LEU A 427 -39.66 29.96 -10.48
N THR A 428 -40.65 30.13 -9.60
CA THR A 428 -41.76 29.18 -9.40
C THR A 428 -42.59 28.97 -10.66
N GLU A 429 -42.77 30.01 -11.47
CA GLU A 429 -43.49 29.92 -12.75
C GLU A 429 -42.71 29.13 -13.79
N ILE A 430 -41.41 29.28 -13.83
CA ILE A 430 -40.52 28.52 -14.71
C ILE A 430 -40.54 27.03 -14.33
N ILE A 431 -40.51 26.74 -13.02
CA ILE A 431 -40.57 25.35 -12.51
C ILE A 431 -41.92 24.72 -12.85
N ARG A 432 -43.05 25.43 -12.65
CA ARG A 432 -44.39 24.93 -13.00
C ARG A 432 -44.54 24.69 -14.50
N ALA A 433 -43.97 25.54 -15.36
CA ALA A 433 -43.98 25.36 -16.80
C ALA A 433 -43.16 24.14 -17.26
N CYS A 434 -42.17 23.76 -16.46
CA CYS A 434 -41.25 22.69 -16.78
C CYS A 434 -41.52 21.35 -16.08
N GLU A 435 -42.51 21.24 -15.19
CA GLU A 435 -42.79 20.00 -14.42
C GLU A 435 -43.12 18.76 -15.28
N ALA A 436 -43.24 18.94 -16.60
CA ALA A 436 -43.51 17.87 -17.55
C ALA A 436 -42.31 17.48 -18.43
N SER A 437 -41.11 18.10 -18.29
CA SER A 437 -39.97 17.83 -19.19
C SER A 437 -38.61 17.76 -18.48
N ASN A 438 -37.67 17.00 -19.05
CA ASN A 438 -36.28 16.93 -18.59
C ASN A 438 -35.53 18.27 -18.62
N GLU A 439 -36.11 19.32 -19.19
CA GLU A 439 -35.57 20.68 -19.21
C GLU A 439 -35.58 21.36 -17.84
N VAL A 440 -36.44 20.90 -16.89
CA VAL A 440 -36.44 21.43 -15.51
C VAL A 440 -35.10 21.22 -14.85
N VAL A 441 -34.55 20.04 -14.97
CA VAL A 441 -33.25 19.72 -14.34
C VAL A 441 -32.14 20.56 -14.94
N LYS A 442 -32.19 20.81 -16.25
CA LYS A 442 -31.24 21.65 -16.95
C LYS A 442 -31.36 23.13 -16.57
N ALA A 443 -32.57 23.67 -16.55
CA ALA A 443 -32.83 25.04 -16.11
C ALA A 443 -32.49 25.27 -14.63
N MET A 444 -32.77 24.29 -13.76
CA MET A 444 -32.36 24.36 -12.35
C MET A 444 -30.85 24.31 -12.20
N ASN A 445 -30.15 23.47 -12.93
CA ASN A 445 -28.69 23.39 -12.91
C ASN A 445 -28.04 24.67 -13.45
N GLU A 446 -28.59 25.27 -14.49
CA GLU A 446 -28.13 26.54 -15.05
C GLU A 446 -28.39 27.71 -14.08
N SER A 447 -29.55 27.74 -13.41
CA SER A 447 -29.85 28.72 -12.36
C SER A 447 -28.90 28.58 -11.17
N PHE A 448 -28.60 27.36 -10.74
CA PHE A 448 -27.61 27.12 -9.68
C PHE A 448 -26.18 27.45 -10.09
N ALA A 449 -25.81 27.28 -11.37
CA ALA A 449 -24.52 27.71 -11.88
C ALA A 449 -24.34 29.24 -11.82
N SER A 450 -25.40 30.00 -12.04
CA SER A 450 -25.39 31.47 -11.91
C SER A 450 -25.19 31.92 -10.45
N PHE A 451 -25.59 31.14 -9.46
CA PHE A 451 -25.35 31.39 -8.03
C PHE A 451 -23.89 31.22 -7.60
N LYS A 452 -23.09 30.44 -8.32
CA LYS A 452 -21.64 30.30 -8.02
C LYS A 452 -20.85 31.60 -8.19
N ASN A 453 -21.41 32.58 -8.92
CA ASN A 453 -20.78 33.88 -9.17
C ASN A 453 -21.15 34.96 -8.14
N TYR A 454 -21.98 34.65 -7.16
CA TYR A 454 -22.22 35.56 -6.04
C TYR A 454 -21.09 35.41 -5.03
N GLU A 455 -20.23 36.43 -4.89
CA GLU A 455 -19.24 36.51 -3.81
C GLU A 455 -19.95 36.61 -2.46
N VAL A 456 -20.19 35.51 -1.84
CA VAL A 456 -20.65 35.43 -0.46
C VAL A 456 -19.43 35.51 0.44
N LYS A 457 -19.13 36.71 0.96
CA LYS A 457 -18.11 36.89 2.00
C LYS A 457 -18.56 36.13 3.24
N GLU A 458 -17.76 35.13 3.64
CA GLU A 458 -17.98 34.37 4.87
C GLU A 458 -17.92 35.31 6.08
N LYS A 459 -19.05 35.68 6.63
CA LYS A 459 -19.16 36.21 7.98
C LYS A 459 -20.02 35.25 8.77
N ILE A 460 -19.49 34.72 9.87
CA ILE A 460 -20.25 34.03 10.89
C ILE A 460 -21.23 35.06 11.48
N ILE A 461 -22.52 34.88 11.23
CA ILE A 461 -23.55 35.74 11.75
C ILE A 461 -24.25 34.96 12.86
N GLU A 462 -24.07 35.37 14.10
CA GLU A 462 -24.96 34.95 15.19
C GLU A 462 -26.41 35.35 14.86
N ASN A 463 -27.27 34.37 14.69
CA ASN A 463 -28.54 34.63 14.08
C ASN A 463 -29.71 34.29 15.02
N LYS A 464 -30.40 35.34 15.49
CA LYS A 464 -31.62 35.23 16.30
C LYS A 464 -32.85 34.78 15.50
N TYR A 465 -32.77 34.71 14.16
CA TYR A 465 -33.90 34.37 13.28
C TYR A 465 -33.88 32.93 12.78
N ILE A 466 -32.85 32.14 13.10
CA ILE A 466 -32.78 30.72 12.74
C ILE A 466 -32.87 29.89 14.01
N GLN A 467 -33.98 29.22 14.22
CA GLN A 467 -34.09 28.18 15.23
C GLN A 467 -33.77 26.84 14.60
N SER A 468 -32.70 26.21 15.05
CA SER A 468 -32.29 24.89 14.58
C SER A 468 -32.83 23.81 15.50
N SER A 469 -33.58 22.88 14.95
CA SER A 469 -33.58 21.52 15.43
C SER A 469 -33.23 20.61 14.28
N ALA A 470 -32.43 19.61 14.52
CA ALA A 470 -31.86 18.70 13.50
C ALA A 470 -32.91 17.97 12.63
N SER A 471 -34.18 18.15 12.91
CA SER A 471 -35.30 17.50 12.24
C SER A 471 -36.33 18.45 11.62
N LYS A 472 -36.12 19.79 11.64
CA LYS A 472 -37.11 20.75 11.12
C LYS A 472 -36.62 21.45 9.86
N ILE A 473 -37.49 21.48 8.86
CA ILE A 473 -37.38 22.30 7.65
C ILE A 473 -37.50 23.77 8.08
N PHE A 474 -36.51 24.58 7.67
CA PHE A 474 -36.50 26.01 8.00
C PHE A 474 -37.53 26.76 7.16
N CYS A 475 -38.49 27.45 7.83
CA CYS A 475 -39.34 28.43 7.21
C CYS A 475 -38.71 29.81 7.41
N ILE A 476 -38.43 30.52 6.32
CA ILE A 476 -38.01 31.92 6.34
C ILE A 476 -39.25 32.71 5.97
N GLU A 477 -39.92 33.27 6.98
CA GLU A 477 -41.10 34.14 6.76
C GLU A 477 -40.65 35.59 6.58
N ASN A 478 -41.23 36.26 5.57
CA ASN A 478 -41.19 37.71 5.32
C ASN A 478 -39.91 38.44 5.67
N THR A 479 -38.82 38.12 5.00
CA THR A 479 -37.52 38.74 5.26
C THR A 479 -37.11 39.71 4.15
N ASP A 480 -36.61 40.87 4.54
CA ASP A 480 -35.98 41.85 3.65
C ASP A 480 -34.78 41.22 2.92
N LYS A 481 -34.56 41.61 1.64
CA LYS A 481 -33.46 41.08 0.80
C LYS A 481 -32.09 41.20 1.46
N LYS A 482 -31.83 42.22 2.27
CA LYS A 482 -30.57 42.40 3.02
C LYS A 482 -30.38 41.36 4.11
N ILE A 483 -31.48 41.02 4.82
CA ILE A 483 -31.45 39.99 5.87
C ILE A 483 -31.27 38.62 5.22
N LEU A 484 -31.96 38.37 4.11
CA LEU A 484 -31.83 37.11 3.35
C LEU A 484 -30.42 36.87 2.89
N SER A 485 -29.74 37.90 2.33
CA SER A 485 -28.34 37.78 1.87
C SER A 485 -27.35 37.50 3.00
N SER A 486 -27.65 37.96 4.22
CA SER A 486 -26.80 37.74 5.39
C SER A 486 -27.01 36.35 6.05
N ILE A 487 -28.19 35.78 5.93
CA ILE A 487 -28.56 34.48 6.50
C ILE A 487 -28.18 33.33 5.56
N MET A 488 -28.14 33.60 4.27
CA MET A 488 -27.95 32.60 3.22
C MET A 488 -26.68 31.75 3.34
N PRO A 489 -25.49 32.31 3.64
CA PRO A 489 -24.29 31.49 3.81
C PRO A 489 -24.40 30.49 4.94
N PHE A 490 -25.03 30.89 6.05
CA PHE A 490 -25.23 30.02 7.20
C PHE A 490 -26.21 28.87 6.86
N PHE A 491 -27.31 29.19 6.18
CA PHE A 491 -28.30 28.21 5.74
C PHE A 491 -27.68 27.21 4.76
N MET A 492 -26.89 27.70 3.77
CA MET A 492 -26.20 26.84 2.82
C MET A 492 -25.15 25.95 3.49
N ASN A 493 -24.48 26.44 4.52
CA ASN A 493 -23.54 25.64 5.28
C ASN A 493 -24.24 24.51 6.05
N MET A 494 -25.34 24.81 6.74
CA MET A 494 -26.14 23.79 7.43
C MET A 494 -26.72 22.75 6.46
N TYR A 495 -27.24 23.20 5.31
CA TYR A 495 -27.69 22.30 4.24
C TYR A 495 -26.61 21.37 3.75
N LYS A 496 -25.41 21.91 3.45
CA LYS A 496 -24.25 21.10 3.06
C LYS A 496 -23.85 20.10 4.13
N GLN A 497 -23.82 20.50 5.39
CA GLN A 497 -23.49 19.61 6.51
C GLN A 497 -24.51 18.49 6.66
N HIS A 498 -25.80 18.78 6.52
CA HIS A 498 -26.85 17.77 6.62
C HIS A 498 -26.82 16.78 5.46
N ILE A 499 -26.62 17.26 4.21
CA ILE A 499 -26.42 16.40 3.05
C ILE A 499 -25.14 15.56 3.19
N TYR A 500 -24.07 16.13 3.73
CA TYR A 500 -22.84 15.39 4.02
C TYR A 500 -23.07 14.27 5.04
N TYR A 501 -23.82 14.54 6.11
CA TYR A 501 -24.19 13.53 7.08
C TYR A 501 -24.99 12.38 6.45
N LEU A 502 -26.02 12.69 5.66
CA LEU A 502 -26.84 11.68 4.98
C LEU A 502 -26.03 10.85 3.97
N ASN A 503 -25.09 11.47 3.25
CA ASN A 503 -24.19 10.75 2.34
C ASN A 503 -23.27 9.81 3.11
N ASN A 504 -22.75 10.21 4.26
CA ASN A 504 -21.92 9.34 5.10
C ASN A 504 -22.71 8.16 5.66
N GLU A 505 -23.97 8.39 6.07
CA GLU A 505 -24.84 7.32 6.55
C GLU A 505 -25.19 6.34 5.43
N GLU A 506 -25.47 6.83 4.22
CA GLU A 506 -25.66 5.96 3.03
C GLU A 506 -24.41 5.11 2.77
N ASN A 507 -23.22 5.71 2.78
CA ASN A 507 -21.95 4.99 2.59
C ASN A 507 -21.71 3.94 3.68
N ARG A 508 -22.06 4.25 4.93
CA ARG A 508 -21.98 3.30 6.06
C ARG A 508 -22.89 2.09 5.83
N LEU A 509 -24.15 2.35 5.44
CA LEU A 509 -25.14 1.30 5.17
C LEU A 509 -24.77 0.47 3.93
N LEU A 510 -24.21 1.09 2.88
CA LEU A 510 -23.72 0.38 1.70
C LEU A 510 -22.51 -0.52 2.06
N ALA A 511 -21.63 -0.06 2.93
CA ALA A 511 -20.54 -0.88 3.44
C ALA A 511 -21.07 -2.07 4.26
N GLU A 512 -22.05 -1.83 5.14
CA GLU A 512 -22.72 -2.88 5.92
C GLU A 512 -23.40 -3.92 5.01
N LEU A 513 -24.11 -3.46 3.96
CA LEU A 513 -24.71 -4.34 2.96
C LEU A 513 -23.67 -5.16 2.20
N ARG A 514 -22.61 -4.50 1.73
CA ARG A 514 -21.47 -5.19 1.08
C ARG A 514 -20.91 -6.28 1.97
N ASP A 515 -20.60 -5.95 3.22
CA ASP A 515 -19.95 -6.88 4.15
C ASP A 515 -20.87 -8.05 4.51
N SER A 516 -22.17 -7.81 4.57
CA SER A 516 -23.17 -8.87 4.80
C SER A 516 -23.39 -9.76 3.56
N MET A 517 -23.27 -9.22 2.34
CA MET A 517 -23.44 -9.98 1.08
C MET A 517 -22.18 -10.69 0.62
N LEU A 518 -21.01 -10.16 0.98
CA LEU A 518 -19.71 -10.66 0.49
C LEU A 518 -19.52 -12.18 0.70
N PRO A 519 -19.85 -12.78 1.87
CA PRO A 519 -19.77 -14.20 2.07
C PRO A 519 -20.63 -15.03 1.11
N PHE A 520 -21.81 -14.52 0.74
CA PHE A 520 -22.73 -15.23 -0.18
C PHE A 520 -22.26 -15.14 -1.62
N LEU A 521 -21.71 -14.00 -2.04
CA LEU A 521 -21.08 -13.81 -3.34
C LEU A 521 -19.85 -14.71 -3.50
N MET A 522 -19.01 -14.77 -2.47
CA MET A 522 -17.79 -15.58 -2.49
C MET A 522 -18.08 -17.08 -2.51
N ASN A 523 -19.19 -17.52 -1.93
CA ASN A 523 -19.62 -18.92 -1.93
C ASN A 523 -20.50 -19.29 -3.13
N GLY A 524 -20.65 -18.40 -4.12
CA GLY A 524 -21.47 -18.64 -5.31
C GLY A 524 -22.97 -18.80 -5.02
N LYS A 525 -23.44 -18.39 -3.83
CA LYS A 525 -24.87 -18.42 -3.45
C LYS A 525 -25.67 -17.26 -4.03
N ILE A 526 -25.00 -16.21 -4.45
CA ILE A 526 -25.56 -15.03 -5.13
C ILE A 526 -24.69 -14.75 -6.35
N GLU A 527 -25.31 -14.54 -7.51
CA GLU A 527 -24.65 -14.09 -8.72
C GLU A 527 -25.18 -12.71 -9.10
N PHE A 528 -24.28 -11.83 -9.58
CA PHE A 528 -24.73 -10.57 -10.19
C PHE A 528 -25.36 -10.86 -11.56
N ASN A 529 -26.59 -10.44 -11.75
CA ASN A 529 -27.26 -10.55 -13.03
C ASN A 529 -26.83 -9.36 -13.91
N ASP A 530 -25.79 -9.56 -14.74
CA ASP A 530 -25.24 -8.52 -15.64
C ASP A 530 -26.24 -7.99 -16.67
N LYS A 531 -27.47 -8.54 -16.72
CA LYS A 531 -28.49 -8.15 -17.71
C LYS A 531 -29.26 -6.87 -17.35
N GLU A 532 -29.16 -6.36 -16.11
CA GLU A 532 -29.90 -5.15 -15.70
C GLU A 532 -29.05 -3.86 -15.60
N THR A 533 -27.76 -3.92 -15.83
CA THR A 533 -26.91 -2.70 -15.87
C THR A 533 -27.03 -1.91 -17.19
N ALA A 534 -27.93 -2.27 -18.07
CA ALA A 534 -28.33 -1.46 -19.23
C ALA A 534 -29.53 -0.53 -18.92
N CYS A 535 -29.66 -0.06 -17.70
CA CYS A 535 -30.50 1.11 -17.40
C CYS A 535 -29.72 2.37 -17.79
N LYS A 536 -29.91 2.69 -19.05
CA LYS A 536 -29.91 3.99 -19.71
C LYS A 536 -29.65 5.15 -18.75
N GLY A 537 -28.42 5.72 -18.88
CA GLY A 537 -28.21 7.10 -18.54
C GLY A 537 -29.15 7.96 -19.41
N GLY A 538 -30.06 8.64 -18.80
CA GLY A 538 -30.85 9.73 -19.30
C GLY A 538 -30.70 10.88 -18.35
#